data_81c42fa8eb1d547384be75bc65f4bfa6
#
_entry.id   81c42fa8eb1d547384be75bc65f4bfa6
#
_cell.length_a   1.000
_cell.length_b   1.000
_cell.length_c   1.000
_cell.angle_alpha   90.00
_cell.angle_beta   90.00
_cell.angle_gamma   90.00
#
_symmetry.space_group_name_H-M   'P 1'
#
loop_
_entity.id
_entity.type
_entity.pdbx_description
1 polymer ?
#
loop_
_entity_poly.entity_id
_entity_poly.type
_entity_poly.pdbx_seq_one_letter_code
_entity_poly.pdbx_strand_id
1 'polypeptide(L)'
;IQDGFNLGWKLALAVKEMASPSILDTYKSERHQLAKMLLEFDQKWAAFFLKQKKKQQQLGLEAPPEANPEDIQAMQDVFSENELFAEGHVSFYKASPIVHKGSTTVAKHLTAGERFPVALIRKQADGQPWWTSRLLKSDGRFRILLLVGDCRLKDQKGRILALNEGLLELQKRFTPPK
;
A
#
# COMPACT_ATOMS: atom_id res chain seq x y z
N ILE A 1 -12.62 3.56 -5.97
CA ILE A 1 -11.46 3.90 -6.83
C ILE A 1 -10.37 2.83 -6.70
N GLN A 2 -9.92 2.48 -5.50
CA GLN A 2 -8.85 1.50 -5.29
C GLN A 2 -9.19 0.09 -5.81
N ASP A 3 -10.46 -0.32 -5.74
CA ASP A 3 -10.93 -1.62 -6.28
C ASP A 3 -10.79 -1.67 -7.79
N GLY A 4 -11.24 -0.62 -8.47
CA GLY A 4 -11.08 -0.49 -9.92
C GLY A 4 -9.62 -0.45 -10.34
N PHE A 5 -8.77 0.24 -9.57
CA PHE A 5 -7.33 0.27 -9.82
C PHE A 5 -6.70 -1.13 -9.66
N ASN A 6 -7.02 -1.83 -8.56
CA ASN A 6 -6.47 -3.16 -8.30
C ASN A 6 -6.91 -4.19 -9.35
N LEU A 7 -8.19 -4.16 -9.75
CA LEU A 7 -8.74 -5.09 -10.74
C LEU A 7 -8.28 -4.74 -12.16
N GLY A 8 -8.21 -3.46 -12.51
CA GLY A 8 -8.01 -3.01 -13.88
C GLY A 8 -6.71 -3.52 -14.53
N TRP A 9 -5.57 -3.41 -13.85
CA TRP A 9 -4.31 -3.90 -14.38
C TRP A 9 -4.25 -5.43 -14.45
N LYS A 10 -4.85 -6.16 -13.50
CA LYS A 10 -4.93 -7.62 -13.49
C LYS A 10 -5.78 -8.12 -14.66
N LEU A 11 -6.92 -7.48 -14.88
CA LEU A 11 -7.79 -7.80 -16.00
C LEU A 11 -7.10 -7.51 -17.34
N ALA A 12 -6.41 -6.37 -17.44
CA ALA A 12 -5.66 -6.03 -18.65
C ALA A 12 -4.57 -7.06 -18.98
N LEU A 13 -3.84 -7.55 -17.97
CA LEU A 13 -2.83 -8.60 -18.19
C LEU A 13 -3.46 -9.96 -18.57
N ALA A 14 -4.57 -10.33 -17.94
CA ALA A 14 -5.27 -11.58 -18.27
C ALA A 14 -5.85 -11.53 -19.70
N VAL A 15 -6.50 -10.44 -20.10
CA VAL A 15 -7.08 -10.28 -21.45
C VAL A 15 -6.01 -10.24 -22.54
N LYS A 16 -4.84 -9.67 -22.23
CA LYS A 16 -3.70 -9.62 -23.16
C LYS A 16 -2.86 -10.92 -23.14
N GLU A 17 -3.30 -11.92 -22.41
CA GLU A 17 -2.58 -13.20 -22.24
C GLU A 17 -1.14 -13.04 -21.68
N MET A 18 -0.87 -11.92 -21.03
CA MET A 18 0.42 -11.63 -20.39
C MET A 18 0.54 -12.20 -18.98
N ALA A 19 -0.56 -12.66 -18.40
CA ALA A 19 -0.61 -13.38 -17.13
C ALA A 19 -1.69 -14.45 -17.17
N SER A 20 -1.50 -15.50 -16.33
CA SER A 20 -2.53 -16.52 -16.14
C SER A 20 -3.81 -15.88 -15.60
N PRO A 21 -5.00 -16.34 -16.03
CA PRO A 21 -6.29 -15.89 -15.48
C PRO A 21 -6.38 -15.99 -13.94
N SER A 22 -5.62 -16.89 -13.32
CA SER A 22 -5.52 -17.04 -11.86
C SER A 22 -5.01 -15.77 -11.15
N ILE A 23 -4.43 -14.80 -11.86
CA ILE A 23 -4.09 -13.50 -11.29
C ILE A 23 -5.32 -12.76 -10.74
N LEU A 24 -6.50 -13.03 -11.31
CA LEU A 24 -7.76 -12.43 -10.87
C LEU A 24 -8.19 -12.91 -9.48
N ASP A 25 -7.79 -14.10 -9.05
CA ASP A 25 -8.08 -14.62 -7.71
C ASP A 25 -7.41 -13.76 -6.63
N THR A 26 -6.28 -13.13 -6.97
CA THR A 26 -5.57 -12.23 -6.07
C THR A 26 -6.36 -10.94 -5.79
N TYR A 27 -7.25 -10.52 -6.69
CA TYR A 27 -8.15 -9.39 -6.44
C TYR A 27 -9.04 -9.67 -5.22
N LYS A 28 -9.68 -10.84 -5.18
CA LYS A 28 -10.56 -11.21 -4.06
C LYS A 28 -9.77 -11.27 -2.75
N SER A 29 -8.62 -11.92 -2.73
CA SER A 29 -7.83 -12.07 -1.50
C SER A 29 -7.29 -10.74 -0.97
N GLU A 30 -6.90 -9.83 -1.84
CA GLU A 30 -6.39 -8.52 -1.48
C GLU A 30 -7.51 -7.55 -1.04
N ARG A 31 -8.60 -7.46 -1.82
CA ARG A 31 -9.64 -6.45 -1.59
C ARG A 31 -10.66 -6.83 -0.53
N HIS A 32 -10.96 -8.13 -0.38
CA HIS A 32 -11.90 -8.58 0.65
C HIS A 32 -11.43 -8.27 2.07
N GLN A 33 -10.11 -8.40 2.33
CA GLN A 33 -9.55 -8.07 3.63
C GLN A 33 -9.70 -6.56 3.94
N LEU A 34 -9.40 -5.71 2.95
CA LEU A 34 -9.54 -4.26 3.13
C LEU A 34 -11.00 -3.84 3.29
N ALA A 35 -11.93 -4.48 2.56
CA ALA A 35 -13.36 -4.25 2.73
C ALA A 35 -13.84 -4.61 4.15
N LYS A 36 -13.36 -5.70 4.72
CA LYS A 36 -13.65 -6.05 6.13
C LYS A 36 -13.14 -4.99 7.10
N MET A 37 -11.88 -4.56 6.95
CA MET A 37 -11.31 -3.51 7.80
C MET A 37 -12.12 -2.21 7.71
N LEU A 38 -12.59 -1.84 6.51
CA LEU A 38 -13.44 -0.68 6.33
C LEU A 38 -14.78 -0.82 7.07
N LEU A 39 -15.43 -1.97 6.95
CA LEU A 39 -16.69 -2.23 7.64
C LEU A 39 -16.54 -2.20 9.16
N GLU A 40 -15.44 -2.75 9.69
CA GLU A 40 -15.15 -2.73 11.12
C GLU A 40 -14.89 -1.29 11.61
N PHE A 41 -14.17 -0.50 10.83
CA PHE A 41 -13.97 0.92 11.11
C PHE A 41 -15.29 1.69 11.11
N ASP A 42 -16.11 1.53 10.06
CA ASP A 42 -17.41 2.18 9.94
C ASP A 42 -18.36 1.79 11.08
N GLN A 43 -18.35 0.54 11.52
CA GLN A 43 -19.14 0.10 12.67
C GLN A 43 -18.73 0.79 13.97
N LYS A 44 -17.43 0.88 14.24
CA LYS A 44 -16.90 1.60 15.43
C LYS A 44 -17.28 3.08 15.37
N TRP A 45 -17.12 3.69 14.21
CA TRP A 45 -17.47 5.09 13.95
C TRP A 45 -18.96 5.37 14.14
N ALA A 46 -19.81 4.55 13.52
CA ALA A 46 -21.27 4.65 13.65
C ALA A 46 -21.75 4.46 15.11
N ALA A 47 -21.14 3.51 15.84
CA ALA A 47 -21.48 3.26 17.24
C ALA A 47 -21.25 4.49 18.12
N PHE A 48 -20.18 5.26 17.87
CA PHE A 48 -19.90 6.51 18.57
C PHE A 48 -21.04 7.52 18.37
N PHE A 49 -21.44 7.79 17.12
CA PHE A 49 -22.52 8.74 16.83
C PHE A 49 -23.88 8.28 17.36
N LEU A 50 -24.17 6.98 17.30
CA LEU A 50 -25.41 6.43 17.86
C LEU A 50 -25.45 6.60 19.39
N LYS A 51 -24.32 6.47 20.08
CA LYS A 51 -24.23 6.73 21.52
C LYS A 51 -24.53 8.18 21.84
N GLN A 52 -23.96 9.11 21.09
CA GLN A 52 -24.21 10.55 21.26
C GLN A 52 -25.68 10.91 20.99
N LYS A 53 -26.27 10.38 19.93
CA LYS A 53 -27.68 10.59 19.58
C LYS A 53 -28.63 10.05 20.66
N LYS A 54 -28.37 8.87 21.21
CA LYS A 54 -29.16 8.31 22.32
C LYS A 54 -29.08 9.19 23.57
N LYS A 55 -27.90 9.69 23.90
CA LYS A 55 -27.67 10.61 25.04
C LYS A 55 -28.44 11.92 24.84
N GLN A 56 -28.41 12.48 23.64
CA GLN A 56 -29.19 13.67 23.27
C GLN A 56 -30.69 13.45 23.49
N GLN A 57 -31.23 12.35 23.00
CA GLN A 57 -32.66 12.00 23.15
C GLN A 57 -33.04 11.79 24.62
N GLN A 58 -32.22 11.12 25.41
CA GLN A 58 -32.47 10.91 26.85
C GLN A 58 -32.48 12.21 27.66
N LEU A 59 -31.67 13.19 27.26
CA LEU A 59 -31.55 14.47 27.92
C LEU A 59 -32.56 15.52 27.40
N GLY A 60 -33.35 15.20 26.34
CA GLY A 60 -34.30 16.10 25.71
C GLY A 60 -33.65 17.34 25.08
N LEU A 61 -32.42 17.24 24.62
CA LEU A 61 -31.67 18.37 24.06
C LEU A 61 -31.98 18.57 22.59
N GLU A 62 -32.15 19.81 22.15
CA GLU A 62 -32.31 20.15 20.72
C GLU A 62 -31.02 19.99 19.92
N ALA A 63 -29.87 20.18 20.55
CA ALA A 63 -28.54 19.99 19.97
C ALA A 63 -27.82 18.81 20.62
N PRO A 64 -26.87 18.16 19.93
CA PRO A 64 -26.02 17.14 20.54
C PRO A 64 -25.32 17.72 21.79
N PRO A 65 -25.31 16.96 22.91
CA PRO A 65 -24.55 17.39 24.08
C PRO A 65 -23.07 17.50 23.73
N GLU A 66 -22.37 18.42 24.38
CA GLU A 66 -20.93 18.48 24.27
C GLU A 66 -20.35 17.10 24.62
N ALA A 67 -19.48 16.60 23.76
CA ALA A 67 -18.82 15.33 24.02
C ALA A 67 -17.95 15.48 25.26
N ASN A 68 -18.09 14.55 26.21
CA ASN A 68 -17.22 14.57 27.38
C ASN A 68 -15.77 14.18 26.98
N PRO A 69 -14.76 14.51 27.80
CA PRO A 69 -13.37 14.21 27.50
C PRO A 69 -13.11 12.71 27.19
N GLU A 70 -13.83 11.80 27.85
CA GLU A 70 -13.70 10.36 27.64
C GLU A 70 -14.24 9.95 26.24
N ASP A 71 -15.37 10.52 25.82
CA ASP A 71 -15.94 10.26 24.49
C ASP A 71 -15.03 10.83 23.39
N ILE A 72 -14.42 11.99 23.61
CA ILE A 72 -13.45 12.61 22.70
C ILE A 72 -12.20 11.72 22.60
N GLN A 73 -11.67 11.27 23.73
CA GLN A 73 -10.49 10.42 23.75
C GLN A 73 -10.76 9.09 23.02
N ALA A 74 -11.90 8.43 23.31
CA ALA A 74 -12.28 7.20 22.63
C ALA A 74 -12.41 7.39 21.10
N MET A 75 -12.90 8.54 20.65
CA MET A 75 -12.95 8.86 19.22
C MET A 75 -11.56 9.09 18.63
N GLN A 76 -10.69 9.78 19.35
CA GLN A 76 -9.31 10.02 18.93
C GLN A 76 -8.53 8.70 18.85
N ASP A 77 -8.74 7.78 19.79
CA ASP A 77 -8.11 6.46 19.79
C ASP A 77 -8.54 5.64 18.56
N VAL A 78 -9.85 5.58 18.25
CA VAL A 78 -10.37 4.91 17.05
C VAL A 78 -9.81 5.55 15.78
N PHE A 79 -9.68 6.87 15.74
CA PHE A 79 -9.14 7.57 14.58
C PHE A 79 -7.64 7.32 14.43
N SER A 80 -6.85 7.44 15.51
CA SER A 80 -5.41 7.25 15.48
C SER A 80 -5.00 5.81 15.14
N GLU A 81 -5.74 4.81 15.65
CA GLU A 81 -5.54 3.41 15.27
C GLU A 81 -5.77 3.16 13.76
N ASN A 82 -6.61 3.96 13.12
CA ASN A 82 -7.03 3.77 11.73
C ASN A 82 -6.66 4.93 10.82
N GLU A 83 -5.90 5.91 11.29
CA GLU A 83 -5.55 7.15 10.57
C GLU A 83 -4.97 6.85 9.19
N LEU A 84 -3.93 6.03 9.12
CA LEU A 84 -3.28 5.65 7.88
C LEU A 84 -4.22 4.89 6.93
N PHE A 85 -5.15 4.12 7.49
CA PHE A 85 -6.18 3.42 6.71
C PHE A 85 -7.23 4.40 6.19
N ALA A 86 -7.74 5.30 7.04
CA ALA A 86 -8.71 6.32 6.68
C ALA A 86 -8.18 7.27 5.61
N GLU A 87 -6.90 7.62 5.68
CA GLU A 87 -6.20 8.43 4.67
C GLU A 87 -5.88 7.65 3.39
N GLY A 88 -6.14 6.34 3.34
CA GLY A 88 -5.84 5.48 2.19
C GLY A 88 -4.34 5.21 2.01
N HIS A 89 -3.54 5.45 3.03
CA HIS A 89 -2.10 5.23 2.99
C HIS A 89 -1.69 3.79 3.26
N VAL A 90 -2.51 3.01 3.96
CA VAL A 90 -2.23 1.60 4.25
C VAL A 90 -3.10 0.71 3.40
N SER A 91 -2.48 0.11 2.38
CA SER A 91 -2.96 -1.11 1.74
C SER A 91 -1.95 -2.19 2.06
N PHE A 92 -2.26 -3.04 3.02
CA PHE A 92 -1.45 -4.22 3.32
C PHE A 92 -2.05 -5.44 2.65
N TYR A 93 -1.29 -6.07 1.78
CA TYR A 93 -1.67 -7.32 1.11
C TYR A 93 -0.87 -8.49 1.68
N LYS A 94 -1.57 -9.53 2.10
CA LYS A 94 -0.94 -10.78 2.55
C LYS A 94 -0.18 -11.45 1.41
N ALA A 95 0.77 -12.33 1.77
CA ALA A 95 1.47 -13.14 0.81
C ALA A 95 0.51 -13.88 -0.13
N SER A 96 0.77 -13.79 -1.43
CA SER A 96 -0.02 -14.33 -2.52
C SER A 96 0.91 -14.72 -3.68
N PRO A 97 0.41 -15.27 -4.79
CA PRO A 97 1.25 -15.52 -5.96
C PRO A 97 1.99 -14.28 -6.49
N ILE A 98 1.50 -13.08 -6.20
CA ILE A 98 2.11 -11.81 -6.65
C ILE A 98 2.67 -10.96 -5.50
N VAL A 99 2.51 -11.38 -4.25
CA VAL A 99 3.06 -10.72 -3.08
C VAL A 99 3.92 -11.70 -2.29
N HIS A 100 5.22 -11.54 -2.38
CA HIS A 100 6.17 -12.37 -1.61
C HIS A 100 6.14 -12.00 -0.13
N LYS A 101 6.42 -12.96 0.75
CA LYS A 101 6.46 -12.73 2.22
C LYS A 101 7.52 -11.71 2.65
N GLY A 102 8.48 -11.43 1.78
CA GLY A 102 9.59 -10.54 2.10
C GLY A 102 10.65 -11.18 2.99
N SER A 103 11.65 -10.38 3.35
CA SER A 103 12.67 -10.75 4.32
C SER A 103 12.83 -9.62 5.35
N THR A 104 12.56 -9.92 6.60
CA THR A 104 12.71 -8.97 7.72
C THR A 104 14.17 -8.71 8.09
N THR A 105 15.10 -9.55 7.62
CA THR A 105 16.53 -9.43 7.92
C THR A 105 17.23 -8.47 6.98
N VAL A 106 16.81 -8.38 5.72
CA VAL A 106 17.48 -7.57 4.68
C VAL A 106 16.82 -6.19 4.53
N ALA A 107 15.50 -6.11 4.60
CA ALA A 107 14.75 -4.86 4.41
C ALA A 107 13.87 -4.58 5.63
N LYS A 108 14.49 -4.24 6.75
CA LYS A 108 13.82 -4.06 8.05
C LYS A 108 12.71 -3.00 8.07
N HIS A 109 12.80 -2.01 7.19
CA HIS A 109 11.88 -0.87 7.13
C HIS A 109 10.94 -0.90 5.91
N LEU A 110 10.95 -2.01 5.17
CA LEU A 110 10.06 -2.22 4.03
C LEU A 110 9.31 -3.53 4.22
N THR A 111 8.02 -3.43 4.43
CA THR A 111 7.16 -4.62 4.59
C THR A 111 6.61 -5.02 3.22
N ALA A 112 6.79 -6.29 2.86
CA ALA A 112 6.19 -6.81 1.63
C ALA A 112 4.66 -6.77 1.72
N GLY A 113 4.02 -6.34 0.65
CA GLY A 113 2.56 -6.16 0.61
C GLY A 113 2.08 -4.77 1.02
N GLU A 114 2.96 -3.95 1.59
CA GLU A 114 2.67 -2.55 1.88
C GLU A 114 2.96 -1.63 0.69
N ARG A 115 2.31 -0.48 0.70
CA ARG A 115 2.60 0.58 -0.25
C ARG A 115 4.04 1.07 -0.06
N PHE A 116 4.78 1.19 -1.17
CA PHE A 116 6.14 1.72 -1.12
C PHE A 116 6.13 3.16 -0.57
N PRO A 117 6.97 3.48 0.42
CA PRO A 117 6.95 4.77 1.10
C PRO A 117 7.29 5.92 0.16
N VAL A 118 6.60 7.04 0.35
CA VAL A 118 6.90 8.29 -0.34
C VAL A 118 8.02 8.99 0.40
N ALA A 119 9.18 9.08 -0.23
CA ALA A 119 10.37 9.72 0.31
C ALA A 119 10.95 10.73 -0.69
N LEU A 120 11.57 11.77 -0.16
CA LEU A 120 12.34 12.73 -0.95
C LEU A 120 13.75 12.18 -1.17
N ILE A 121 14.11 11.93 -2.41
CA ILE A 121 15.43 11.46 -2.82
C ILE A 121 16.11 12.51 -3.71
N ARG A 122 17.40 12.37 -3.92
CA ARG A 122 18.14 13.19 -4.88
C ARG A 122 18.54 12.36 -6.08
N LYS A 123 18.33 12.90 -7.27
CA LYS A 123 18.82 12.28 -8.49
C LYS A 123 20.34 12.39 -8.55
N GLN A 124 21.01 11.28 -8.89
CA GLN A 124 22.47 11.26 -9.04
C GLN A 124 22.97 12.15 -10.20
N ALA A 125 22.16 12.27 -11.27
CA ALA A 125 22.57 12.98 -12.48
C ALA A 125 22.67 14.51 -12.32
N ASP A 126 21.76 15.11 -11.55
CA ASP A 126 21.62 16.56 -11.47
C ASP A 126 21.45 17.11 -10.04
N GLY A 127 21.49 16.23 -9.05
CA GLY A 127 21.30 16.59 -7.63
C GLY A 127 19.90 17.10 -7.27
N GLN A 128 18.96 17.12 -8.22
CA GLN A 128 17.61 17.64 -7.96
C GLN A 128 16.84 16.78 -6.98
N PRO A 129 16.05 17.39 -6.09
CA PRO A 129 15.15 16.66 -5.21
C PRO A 129 14.01 16.03 -6.04
N TRP A 130 13.68 14.77 -5.72
CA TRP A 130 12.67 14.01 -6.44
C TRP A 130 11.89 13.12 -5.49
N TRP A 131 10.56 13.11 -5.60
CA TRP A 131 9.74 12.23 -4.80
C TRP A 131 9.71 10.81 -5.40
N THR A 132 9.86 9.78 -4.56
CA THR A 132 9.81 8.37 -5.00
C THR A 132 8.49 8.03 -5.70
N SER A 133 7.38 8.65 -5.32
CA SER A 133 6.08 8.49 -5.97
C SER A 133 6.09 8.85 -7.46
N ARG A 134 6.97 9.76 -7.88
CA ARG A 134 7.11 10.14 -9.31
C ARG A 134 7.82 9.07 -10.15
N LEU A 135 8.53 8.13 -9.52
CA LEU A 135 9.14 6.98 -10.19
C LEU A 135 8.12 5.89 -10.52
N LEU A 136 7.05 5.82 -9.73
CA LEU A 136 6.05 4.77 -9.77
C LEU A 136 4.80 5.24 -10.51
N LYS A 137 4.95 5.59 -11.79
CA LYS A 137 3.82 5.99 -12.64
C LYS A 137 2.88 4.80 -12.85
N SER A 138 1.57 5.09 -12.87
CA SER A 138 0.53 4.10 -13.15
C SER A 138 0.40 3.88 -14.68
N ASP A 139 1.40 3.24 -15.26
CA ASP A 139 1.50 2.98 -16.71
C ASP A 139 1.45 1.48 -17.06
N GLY A 140 1.07 0.64 -16.09
CA GLY A 140 0.96 -0.82 -16.26
C GLY A 140 2.29 -1.57 -16.29
N ARG A 141 3.41 -0.89 -16.07
CA ARG A 141 4.74 -1.51 -16.06
C ARG A 141 5.12 -2.01 -14.68
N PHE A 142 5.71 -3.19 -14.61
CA PHE A 142 6.44 -3.65 -13.43
C PHE A 142 7.75 -2.89 -13.29
N ARG A 143 8.13 -2.59 -12.07
CA ARG A 143 9.37 -1.91 -11.74
C ARG A 143 10.13 -2.68 -10.67
N ILE A 144 11.42 -2.87 -10.88
CA ILE A 144 12.33 -3.44 -9.89
C ILE A 144 13.09 -2.27 -9.27
N LEU A 145 12.87 -2.04 -7.97
CA LEU A 145 13.56 -1.02 -7.20
C LEU A 145 14.69 -1.69 -6.41
N LEU A 146 15.91 -1.26 -6.65
CA LEU A 146 17.10 -1.77 -5.98
C LEU A 146 17.58 -0.76 -4.95
N LEU A 147 17.52 -1.14 -3.68
CA LEU A 147 18.07 -0.38 -2.56
C LEU A 147 19.47 -0.90 -2.24
N VAL A 148 20.44 -0.39 -2.95
CA VAL A 148 21.78 -0.97 -2.99
C VAL A 148 22.74 -0.45 -1.92
N GLY A 149 22.31 0.47 -1.06
CA GLY A 149 23.16 1.05 -0.03
C GLY A 149 24.28 1.93 -0.61
N ASP A 150 25.43 1.96 0.03
CA ASP A 150 26.57 2.78 -0.40
C ASP A 150 27.37 2.11 -1.52
N CYS A 151 27.14 2.55 -2.75
CA CYS A 151 27.80 2.03 -3.95
C CYS A 151 29.33 2.32 -4.03
N ARG A 152 29.88 3.14 -3.11
CA ARG A 152 31.33 3.39 -3.02
C ARG A 152 32.06 2.21 -2.40
N LEU A 153 31.36 1.39 -1.63
CA LEU A 153 31.90 0.19 -1.03
C LEU A 153 32.14 -0.89 -2.10
N LYS A 154 33.36 -1.44 -2.13
CA LYS A 154 33.80 -2.40 -3.15
C LYS A 154 32.89 -3.63 -3.24
N ASP A 155 32.47 -4.16 -2.09
CA ASP A 155 31.59 -5.33 -2.04
C ASP A 155 30.18 -5.03 -2.57
N GLN A 156 29.65 -3.85 -2.29
CA GLN A 156 28.35 -3.44 -2.82
C GLN A 156 28.41 -3.27 -4.34
N LYS A 157 29.48 -2.67 -4.85
CA LYS A 157 29.68 -2.53 -6.29
C LYS A 157 29.75 -3.90 -6.98
N GLY A 158 30.46 -4.86 -6.41
CA GLY A 158 30.52 -6.24 -6.94
C GLY A 158 29.15 -6.90 -7.00
N ARG A 159 28.33 -6.77 -5.95
CA ARG A 159 26.96 -7.32 -5.90
C ARG A 159 26.05 -6.66 -6.94
N ILE A 160 26.17 -5.35 -7.16
CA ILE A 160 25.37 -4.63 -8.17
C ILE A 160 25.72 -5.14 -9.58
N LEU A 161 27.00 -5.35 -9.88
CA LEU A 161 27.42 -5.86 -11.19
C LEU A 161 26.90 -7.26 -11.43
N ALA A 162 27.01 -8.17 -10.46
CA ALA A 162 26.47 -9.52 -10.56
C ALA A 162 24.95 -9.54 -10.73
N LEU A 163 24.23 -8.64 -10.01
CA LEU A 163 22.78 -8.51 -10.16
C LEU A 163 22.39 -7.99 -11.54
N ASN A 164 23.17 -7.09 -12.13
CA ASN A 164 22.91 -6.56 -13.46
C ASN A 164 22.88 -7.65 -14.54
N GLU A 165 23.75 -8.64 -14.45
CA GLU A 165 23.74 -9.79 -15.37
C GLU A 165 22.43 -10.58 -15.27
N GLY A 166 21.98 -10.88 -14.04
CA GLY A 166 20.69 -11.53 -13.81
C GLY A 166 19.49 -10.72 -14.30
N LEU A 167 19.54 -9.40 -14.15
CA LEU A 167 18.47 -8.49 -14.65
C LEU A 167 18.41 -8.46 -16.17
N LEU A 168 19.56 -8.53 -16.87
CA LEU A 168 19.58 -8.60 -18.32
C LEU A 168 18.92 -9.90 -18.84
N GLU A 169 19.13 -11.02 -18.16
CA GLU A 169 18.45 -12.28 -18.49
C GLU A 169 16.94 -12.21 -18.22
N LEU A 170 16.53 -11.62 -17.09
CA LEU A 170 15.11 -11.38 -16.81
C LEU A 170 14.47 -10.49 -17.87
N GLN A 171 15.16 -9.44 -18.31
CA GLN A 171 14.65 -8.54 -19.34
C GLN A 171 14.43 -9.28 -20.66
N LYS A 172 15.34 -10.12 -21.09
CA LYS A 172 15.18 -10.95 -22.30
C LYS A 172 13.94 -11.84 -22.22
N ARG A 173 13.69 -12.43 -21.04
CA ARG A 173 12.58 -13.36 -20.82
C ARG A 173 11.20 -12.69 -20.76
N PHE A 174 11.12 -11.50 -20.17
CA PHE A 174 9.84 -10.84 -19.86
C PHE A 174 9.56 -9.58 -20.69
N THR A 175 10.46 -9.16 -21.55
CA THR A 175 10.17 -8.07 -22.50
C THR A 175 9.36 -8.67 -23.66
N PRO A 176 8.13 -8.20 -23.90
CA PRO A 176 7.36 -8.64 -25.06
C PRO A 176 8.11 -8.29 -26.35
N PRO A 177 8.03 -9.11 -27.39
CA PRO A 177 8.56 -8.78 -28.70
C PRO A 177 7.94 -7.44 -29.17
N LYS A 178 8.76 -6.63 -29.81
CA LYS A 178 8.33 -5.31 -30.34
C LYS A 178 7.33 -5.52 -31.46
#